data_ff2229f9bba79ae4dca582c203537b69
#
_entry.id   ff2229f9bba79ae4dca582c203537b69
#
_cell.length_a   1.000
_cell.length_b   1.000
_cell.length_c   1.000
_cell.angle_alpha   90.00
_cell.angle_beta   90.00
_cell.angle_gamma   90.00
#
_symmetry.space_group_name_H-M   'P 1'
#
loop_
_entity.id
_entity.type
_entity.pdbx_description
1 polymer ?
#
loop_
_entity_poly.entity_id
_entity_poly.type
_entity_poly.pdbx_seq_one_letter_code
_entity_poly.pdbx_strand_id
1 'polypeptide(L)'
;IYTNIISNGWFVEDDLVEKIKQAGIAICAISIDGVKETHDKIRKEGSFEKDLLALKKLKYHGVQTMVATTINNENIEELDEMYDIFSEIGVDFWQLQITLPMGNFLKQQTLFVEPGMIEQIIDFAYKKKEGQLEIHLTDGIGYYNKKQICMQQNTCWAGCSAGKKSVGILQNGDIVGCTSIRNEKMIEGDIRDGSLRDIWFS
;
A
#
# COMPACT_ATOMS: atom_id res chain seq x y z
N ILE A 1 14.77 13.94 -4.19
CA ILE A 1 13.47 13.27 -4.40
C ILE A 1 13.39 12.12 -3.42
N TYR A 2 12.29 12.00 -2.70
CA TYR A 2 12.04 10.89 -1.80
C TYR A 2 11.34 9.77 -2.60
N THR A 3 12.01 8.65 -2.78
CA THR A 3 11.56 7.57 -3.66
C THR A 3 11.17 6.34 -2.87
N ASN A 4 10.01 5.77 -3.18
CA ASN A 4 9.50 4.53 -2.60
C ASN A 4 9.22 3.52 -3.72
N ILE A 5 9.36 2.24 -3.40
CA ILE A 5 8.99 1.12 -4.28
C ILE A 5 7.93 0.28 -3.58
N ILE A 6 6.94 -0.17 -4.35
CA ILE A 6 6.01 -1.24 -3.90
C ILE A 6 6.20 -2.43 -4.83
N SER A 7 6.43 -3.59 -4.25
CA SER A 7 6.71 -4.86 -4.94
C SER A 7 5.85 -6.00 -4.41
N ASN A 8 5.70 -7.04 -5.22
CA ASN A 8 5.14 -8.32 -4.79
C ASN A 8 6.20 -9.25 -4.14
N GLY A 9 7.37 -8.75 -3.85
CA GLY A 9 8.43 -9.48 -3.14
C GLY A 9 9.12 -10.62 -3.89
N TRP A 10 8.50 -11.17 -4.94
CA TRP A 10 8.87 -12.44 -5.56
C TRP A 10 10.33 -12.57 -6.02
N PHE A 11 10.93 -11.47 -6.45
CA PHE A 11 12.31 -11.43 -6.96
C PHE A 11 13.25 -10.57 -6.09
N VAL A 12 12.87 -10.31 -4.84
CA VAL A 12 13.73 -9.56 -3.93
C VAL A 12 14.82 -10.47 -3.37
N GLU A 13 15.95 -10.51 -4.09
CA GLU A 13 17.17 -11.19 -3.72
C GLU A 13 18.25 -10.18 -3.31
N ASP A 14 19.34 -10.65 -2.71
CA ASP A 14 20.37 -9.78 -2.12
C ASP A 14 20.96 -8.80 -3.15
N ASP A 15 21.18 -9.23 -4.40
CA ASP A 15 21.67 -8.33 -5.47
C ASP A 15 20.69 -7.18 -5.74
N LEU A 16 19.36 -7.44 -5.67
CA LEU A 16 18.34 -6.40 -5.88
C LEU A 16 18.30 -5.46 -4.68
N VAL A 17 18.43 -5.99 -3.46
CA VAL A 17 18.46 -5.19 -2.24
C VAL A 17 19.65 -4.24 -2.25
N GLU A 18 20.82 -4.70 -2.67
CA GLU A 18 21.99 -3.82 -2.83
C GLU A 18 21.76 -2.72 -3.88
N LYS A 19 21.10 -3.03 -5.00
CA LYS A 19 20.72 -2.01 -6.01
C LYS A 19 19.70 -1.01 -5.48
N ILE A 20 18.70 -1.47 -4.72
CA ILE A 20 17.72 -0.60 -4.04
C ILE A 20 18.44 0.41 -3.13
N LYS A 21 19.39 -0.09 -2.34
CA LYS A 21 20.19 0.73 -1.43
C LYS A 21 21.08 1.72 -2.18
N GLN A 22 21.81 1.27 -3.21
CA GLN A 22 22.65 2.14 -4.04
C GLN A 22 21.87 3.22 -4.78
N ALA A 23 20.64 2.91 -5.20
CA ALA A 23 19.73 3.87 -5.83
C ALA A 23 19.16 4.91 -4.84
N GLY A 24 19.39 4.77 -3.54
CA GLY A 24 18.88 5.66 -2.51
C GLY A 24 17.35 5.58 -2.33
N ILE A 25 16.78 4.42 -2.58
CA ILE A 25 15.34 4.18 -2.32
C ILE A 25 15.10 4.28 -0.80
N ALA A 26 14.19 5.15 -0.42
CA ALA A 26 13.93 5.43 0.99
C ALA A 26 13.12 4.30 1.66
N ILE A 27 12.06 3.83 1.02
CA ILE A 27 11.20 2.76 1.55
C ILE A 27 10.97 1.71 0.46
N CYS A 28 11.10 0.44 0.82
CA CYS A 28 10.67 -0.67 -0.01
C CYS A 28 9.47 -1.36 0.65
N ALA A 29 8.32 -1.30 -0.02
CA ALA A 29 7.10 -1.92 0.42
C ALA A 29 6.91 -3.28 -0.25
N ILE A 30 6.49 -4.27 0.55
CA ILE A 30 6.08 -5.60 0.06
C ILE A 30 4.58 -5.74 0.27
N SER A 31 3.90 -6.21 -0.78
CA SER A 31 2.46 -6.39 -0.73
C SER A 31 2.10 -7.74 -0.14
N ILE A 32 1.52 -7.78 1.07
CA ILE A 32 1.08 -9.01 1.76
C ILE A 32 -0.39 -8.85 2.16
N ASP A 33 -1.26 -9.73 1.68
CA ASP A 33 -2.72 -9.63 1.82
C ASP A 33 -3.34 -10.73 2.70
N GLY A 34 -2.66 -11.16 3.74
CA GLY A 34 -3.16 -12.15 4.69
C GLY A 34 -2.05 -12.98 5.31
N VAL A 35 -2.39 -13.91 6.19
CA VAL A 35 -1.49 -14.98 6.62
C VAL A 35 -1.29 -15.97 5.46
N LYS A 36 -0.44 -16.96 5.64
CA LYS A 36 0.06 -17.83 4.57
C LYS A 36 -1.03 -18.35 3.63
N GLU A 37 -2.06 -18.97 4.17
CA GLU A 37 -3.12 -19.62 3.39
C GLU A 37 -3.91 -18.59 2.59
N THR A 38 -4.31 -17.50 3.22
CA THR A 38 -5.09 -16.43 2.60
C THR A 38 -4.26 -15.67 1.59
N HIS A 39 -3.02 -15.33 1.94
CA HIS A 39 -2.13 -14.60 1.03
C HIS A 39 -1.82 -15.42 -0.24
N ASP A 40 -1.42 -16.69 -0.08
CA ASP A 40 -1.07 -17.56 -1.20
C ASP A 40 -2.27 -17.82 -2.13
N LYS A 41 -3.47 -17.93 -1.56
CA LYS A 41 -4.74 -18.03 -2.31
C LYS A 41 -5.03 -16.77 -3.13
N ILE A 42 -4.84 -15.58 -2.55
CA ILE A 42 -5.15 -14.30 -3.20
C ILE A 42 -4.11 -13.98 -4.28
N ARG A 43 -2.84 -14.25 -4.03
CA ARG A 43 -1.73 -13.86 -4.90
C ARG A 43 -1.15 -15.02 -5.69
N LYS A 44 -0.39 -15.87 -5.03
CA LYS A 44 0.26 -17.03 -5.64
C LYS A 44 0.80 -17.97 -4.57
N GLU A 45 0.64 -19.26 -4.75
CA GLU A 45 1.21 -20.28 -3.89
C GLU A 45 2.72 -20.08 -3.66
N GLY A 46 3.11 -20.08 -2.39
CA GLY A 46 4.49 -19.89 -1.93
C GLY A 46 4.97 -18.43 -1.94
N SER A 47 4.10 -17.46 -2.26
CA SER A 47 4.50 -16.05 -2.22
C SER A 47 4.67 -15.52 -0.80
N PHE A 48 3.87 -15.98 0.16
CA PHE A 48 3.98 -15.53 1.54
C PHE A 48 5.38 -15.71 2.13
N GLU A 49 5.94 -16.91 2.02
CA GLU A 49 7.28 -17.20 2.54
C GLU A 49 8.38 -16.37 1.84
N LYS A 50 8.24 -16.15 0.53
CA LYS A 50 9.16 -15.31 -0.23
C LYS A 50 9.08 -13.86 0.19
N ASP A 51 7.89 -13.36 0.46
CA ASP A 51 7.64 -11.98 0.85
C ASP A 51 8.18 -11.69 2.26
N LEU A 52 8.01 -12.64 3.20
CA LEU A 52 8.64 -12.55 4.51
C LEU A 52 10.17 -12.59 4.42
N LEU A 53 10.72 -13.44 3.54
CA LEU A 53 12.15 -13.49 3.31
C LEU A 53 12.66 -12.18 2.70
N ALA A 54 11.93 -11.60 1.75
CA ALA A 54 12.24 -10.30 1.17
C ALA A 54 12.30 -9.19 2.22
N LEU A 55 11.31 -9.12 3.12
CA LEU A 55 11.31 -8.17 4.24
C LEU A 55 12.53 -8.36 5.15
N LYS A 56 12.86 -9.60 5.52
CA LYS A 56 14.05 -9.90 6.34
C LYS A 56 15.36 -9.47 5.67
N LYS A 57 15.51 -9.71 4.36
CA LYS A 57 16.67 -9.26 3.59
C LYS A 57 16.77 -7.73 3.56
N LEU A 58 15.67 -7.03 3.25
CA LEU A 58 15.62 -5.57 3.25
C LEU A 58 16.03 -5.01 4.62
N LYS A 59 15.49 -5.53 5.71
CA LYS A 59 15.85 -5.12 7.08
C LYS A 59 17.32 -5.40 7.39
N TYR A 60 17.83 -6.58 7.04
CA TYR A 60 19.24 -6.92 7.26
C TYR A 60 20.19 -5.94 6.59
N HIS A 61 19.84 -5.45 5.38
CA HIS A 61 20.62 -4.44 4.65
C HIS A 61 20.34 -2.99 5.07
N GLY A 62 19.48 -2.75 6.06
CA GLY A 62 19.18 -1.43 6.59
C GLY A 62 18.27 -0.58 5.70
N VAL A 63 17.49 -1.20 4.82
CA VAL A 63 16.44 -0.53 4.02
C VAL A 63 15.18 -0.42 4.89
N GLN A 64 14.56 0.76 4.92
CA GLN A 64 13.25 0.90 5.58
C GLN A 64 12.20 0.08 4.83
N THR A 65 11.41 -0.65 5.59
CA THR A 65 10.43 -1.59 5.07
C THR A 65 9.00 -1.15 5.35
N MET A 66 8.13 -1.43 4.40
CA MET A 66 6.70 -1.28 4.57
C MET A 66 6.00 -2.56 4.10
N VAL A 67 4.93 -2.95 4.77
CA VAL A 67 3.96 -3.89 4.22
C VAL A 67 2.76 -3.11 3.72
N ALA A 68 2.26 -3.43 2.52
CA ALA A 68 1.03 -2.90 1.98
C ALA A 68 -0.02 -4.02 1.90
N THR A 69 -1.12 -3.88 2.62
CA THR A 69 -2.20 -4.86 2.68
C THR A 69 -3.49 -4.29 2.12
N THR A 70 -4.09 -4.99 1.17
CA THR A 70 -5.45 -4.72 0.70
C THR A 70 -6.43 -5.56 1.51
N ILE A 71 -7.13 -4.90 2.43
CA ILE A 71 -8.09 -5.56 3.32
C ILE A 71 -9.35 -5.93 2.55
N ASN A 72 -9.81 -7.14 2.80
CA ASN A 72 -11.02 -7.72 2.22
C ASN A 72 -11.69 -8.67 3.24
N ASN A 73 -12.82 -9.26 2.88
CA ASN A 73 -13.58 -10.15 3.76
C ASN A 73 -12.85 -11.43 4.17
N GLU A 74 -11.80 -11.83 3.46
CA GLU A 74 -11.06 -13.06 3.77
C GLU A 74 -9.90 -12.82 4.76
N ASN A 75 -9.36 -11.59 4.83
CA ASN A 75 -8.18 -11.30 5.66
C ASN A 75 -8.42 -10.35 6.83
N ILE A 76 -9.59 -9.76 6.95
CA ILE A 76 -9.87 -8.78 8.01
C ILE A 76 -9.72 -9.36 9.43
N GLU A 77 -10.06 -10.62 9.62
CA GLU A 77 -9.93 -11.30 10.92
C GLU A 77 -8.48 -11.72 11.23
N GLU A 78 -7.57 -11.63 10.25
CA GLU A 78 -6.17 -12.03 10.38
C GLU A 78 -5.25 -10.87 10.81
N LEU A 79 -5.78 -9.66 11.00
CA LEU A 79 -4.98 -8.46 11.24
C LEU A 79 -4.10 -8.54 12.50
N ASP A 80 -4.57 -9.16 13.59
CA ASP A 80 -3.76 -9.31 14.80
C ASP A 80 -2.58 -10.27 14.58
N GLU A 81 -2.79 -11.40 13.89
CA GLU A 81 -1.74 -12.36 13.57
C GLU A 81 -0.72 -11.76 12.58
N MET A 82 -1.19 -11.04 11.56
CA MET A 82 -0.31 -10.32 10.63
C MET A 82 0.54 -9.27 11.36
N TYR A 83 -0.06 -8.54 12.30
CA TYR A 83 0.66 -7.56 13.11
C TYR A 83 1.80 -8.18 13.89
N ASP A 84 1.55 -9.33 14.51
CA ASP A 84 2.56 -10.04 15.30
C ASP A 84 3.71 -10.52 14.41
N ILE A 85 3.41 -11.11 13.24
CA ILE A 85 4.40 -11.55 12.25
C ILE A 85 5.27 -10.37 11.78
N PHE A 86 4.66 -9.25 11.41
CA PHE A 86 5.40 -8.09 10.90
C PHE A 86 6.20 -7.38 11.98
N SER A 87 5.68 -7.35 13.21
CA SER A 87 6.40 -6.82 14.37
C SER A 87 7.62 -7.66 14.72
N GLU A 88 7.53 -8.99 14.65
CA GLU A 88 8.66 -9.91 14.88
C GLU A 88 9.78 -9.71 13.84
N ILE A 89 9.42 -9.46 12.58
CA ILE A 89 10.40 -9.13 11.52
C ILE A 89 11.02 -7.74 11.75
N GLY A 90 10.33 -6.86 12.49
CA GLY A 90 10.73 -5.48 12.71
C GLY A 90 10.40 -4.59 11.50
N VAL A 91 9.28 -4.83 10.82
CA VAL A 91 8.77 -3.95 9.76
C VAL A 91 8.55 -2.54 10.33
N ASP A 92 8.90 -1.50 9.57
CA ASP A 92 8.81 -0.12 10.06
C ASP A 92 7.39 0.44 9.90
N PHE A 93 6.73 0.14 8.78
CA PHE A 93 5.41 0.69 8.45
C PHE A 93 4.47 -0.40 7.93
N TRP A 94 3.19 -0.30 8.29
CA TRP A 94 2.14 -1.14 7.72
C TRP A 94 1.02 -0.29 7.16
N GLN A 95 0.89 -0.27 5.84
CA GLN A 95 -0.17 0.42 5.13
C GLN A 95 -1.38 -0.49 4.98
N LEU A 96 -2.52 -0.05 5.48
CA LEU A 96 -3.83 -0.70 5.32
C LEU A 96 -4.67 0.10 4.33
N GLN A 97 -5.16 -0.57 3.32
CA GLN A 97 -6.10 -0.04 2.33
C GLN A 97 -7.25 -1.03 2.13
N ILE A 98 -8.43 -0.55 1.76
CA ILE A 98 -9.58 -1.43 1.52
C ILE A 98 -9.67 -1.83 0.05
N THR A 99 -10.29 -2.99 -0.19
CA THR A 99 -10.65 -3.43 -1.53
C THR A 99 -11.68 -2.47 -2.14
N LEU A 100 -11.32 -1.87 -3.26
CA LEU A 100 -12.24 -1.02 -4.04
C LEU A 100 -12.74 -1.76 -5.29
N PRO A 101 -13.95 -1.45 -5.80
CA PRO A 101 -14.53 -2.09 -6.99
C PRO A 101 -13.84 -1.61 -8.27
N MET A 102 -12.54 -1.89 -8.41
CA MET A 102 -11.71 -1.48 -9.53
C MET A 102 -10.82 -2.63 -10.03
N GLY A 103 -10.47 -2.58 -11.31
CA GLY A 103 -9.57 -3.57 -11.91
C GLY A 103 -10.11 -5.01 -11.80
N ASN A 104 -9.28 -5.93 -11.36
CA ASN A 104 -9.66 -7.35 -11.23
C ASN A 104 -10.71 -7.60 -10.14
N PHE A 105 -10.78 -6.74 -9.11
CA PHE A 105 -11.77 -6.88 -8.03
C PHE A 105 -13.21 -6.61 -8.47
N LEU A 106 -13.44 -5.94 -9.61
CA LEU A 106 -14.79 -5.79 -10.18
C LEU A 106 -15.51 -7.13 -10.35
N LYS A 107 -14.77 -8.21 -10.55
CA LYS A 107 -15.31 -9.57 -10.77
C LYS A 107 -15.42 -10.38 -9.46
N GLN A 108 -14.94 -9.84 -8.34
CA GLN A 108 -14.83 -10.54 -7.06
C GLN A 108 -15.56 -9.77 -5.95
N GLN A 109 -16.86 -9.51 -6.17
CA GLN A 109 -17.68 -8.70 -5.26
C GLN A 109 -17.74 -9.25 -3.82
N THR A 110 -17.55 -10.57 -3.65
CA THR A 110 -17.51 -11.22 -2.34
C THR A 110 -16.32 -10.82 -1.47
N LEU A 111 -15.30 -10.20 -2.06
CA LEU A 111 -14.12 -9.71 -1.34
C LEU A 111 -14.26 -8.27 -0.84
N PHE A 112 -15.34 -7.57 -1.19
CA PHE A 112 -15.48 -6.18 -0.76
C PHE A 112 -15.75 -6.09 0.73
N VAL A 113 -15.05 -5.14 1.35
CA VAL A 113 -15.25 -4.80 2.76
C VAL A 113 -16.62 -4.17 2.94
N GLU A 114 -17.41 -4.70 3.86
CA GLU A 114 -18.68 -4.10 4.25
C GLU A 114 -18.45 -2.81 5.06
N PRO A 115 -19.36 -1.83 5.01
CA PRO A 115 -19.20 -0.55 5.71
C PRO A 115 -18.88 -0.69 7.21
N GLY A 116 -19.47 -1.67 7.90
CA GLY A 116 -19.22 -1.94 9.32
C GLY A 116 -17.77 -2.41 9.63
N MET A 117 -17.10 -3.02 8.66
CA MET A 117 -15.72 -3.48 8.82
C MET A 117 -14.71 -2.32 8.82
N ILE A 118 -15.08 -1.17 8.26
CA ILE A 118 -14.21 0.03 8.28
C ILE A 118 -13.96 0.48 9.71
N GLU A 119 -14.97 0.44 10.57
CA GLU A 119 -14.79 0.77 11.99
C GLU A 119 -13.89 -0.25 12.69
N GLN A 120 -14.02 -1.54 12.38
CA GLN A 120 -13.16 -2.59 12.91
C GLN A 120 -11.68 -2.36 12.55
N ILE A 121 -11.39 -1.97 11.29
CA ILE A 121 -10.03 -1.64 10.84
C ILE A 121 -9.46 -0.44 11.61
N ILE A 122 -10.27 0.60 11.78
CA ILE A 122 -9.86 1.81 12.54
C ILE A 122 -9.60 1.45 14.01
N ASP A 123 -10.46 0.64 14.61
CA ASP A 123 -10.32 0.19 15.98
C ASP A 123 -9.08 -0.65 16.20
N PHE A 124 -8.79 -1.56 15.27
CA PHE A 124 -7.55 -2.32 15.27
C PHE A 124 -6.32 -1.40 15.22
N ALA A 125 -6.25 -0.51 14.23
CA ALA A 125 -5.13 0.40 14.09
C ALA A 125 -4.96 1.32 15.32
N TYR A 126 -6.07 1.81 15.89
CA TYR A 126 -6.05 2.62 17.10
C TYR A 126 -5.52 1.85 18.33
N LYS A 127 -5.88 0.58 18.50
CA LYS A 127 -5.37 -0.27 19.59
C LYS A 127 -3.85 -0.48 19.48
N LYS A 128 -3.32 -0.57 18.27
CA LYS A 128 -1.90 -0.84 18.01
C LYS A 128 -1.03 0.43 17.87
N LYS A 129 -1.60 1.64 17.99
CA LYS A 129 -0.93 2.92 17.69
C LYS A 129 0.32 3.23 18.53
N GLU A 130 0.45 2.66 19.73
CA GLU A 130 1.62 2.82 20.59
C GLU A 130 2.67 1.69 20.39
N GLY A 131 2.42 0.80 19.44
CA GLY A 131 3.33 -0.31 19.12
C GLY A 131 4.53 0.15 18.29
N GLN A 132 5.45 -0.78 18.05
CA GLN A 132 6.66 -0.49 17.26
C GLN A 132 6.39 -0.44 15.76
N LEU A 133 5.38 -1.17 15.28
CA LEU A 133 4.94 -1.16 13.90
C LEU A 133 3.95 -0.02 13.67
N GLU A 134 4.35 1.00 12.91
CA GLU A 134 3.50 2.15 12.60
C GLU A 134 2.45 1.80 11.55
N ILE A 135 1.16 1.97 11.88
CA ILE A 135 0.03 1.64 10.98
C ILE A 135 -0.47 2.89 10.29
N HIS A 136 -0.51 2.85 8.95
CA HIS A 136 -1.04 3.89 8.09
C HIS A 136 -2.36 3.46 7.46
N LEU A 137 -3.45 4.18 7.74
CA LEU A 137 -4.75 3.98 7.07
C LEU A 137 -4.80 4.84 5.80
N THR A 138 -5.05 4.20 4.66
CA THR A 138 -5.05 4.86 3.34
C THR A 138 -6.25 4.44 2.49
N ASP A 139 -6.40 5.03 1.31
CA ASP A 139 -7.34 4.64 0.26
C ASP A 139 -8.77 4.30 0.73
N GLY A 140 -9.50 5.32 1.13
CA GLY A 140 -10.91 5.20 1.49
C GLY A 140 -11.17 4.87 2.97
N ILE A 141 -10.13 4.64 3.77
CA ILE A 141 -10.26 4.54 5.23
C ILE A 141 -10.02 5.93 5.82
N GLY A 142 -11.11 6.61 6.22
CA GLY A 142 -10.95 7.92 6.81
C GLY A 142 -12.28 8.62 7.16
N TYR A 143 -12.25 9.59 8.07
CA TYR A 143 -13.36 10.50 8.50
C TYR A 143 -14.54 9.85 9.19
N TYR A 144 -14.37 8.63 9.70
CA TYR A 144 -15.52 7.86 10.19
C TYR A 144 -15.73 7.97 11.69
N ASN A 145 -14.67 8.23 12.49
CA ASN A 145 -14.83 8.35 13.93
C ASN A 145 -13.67 9.12 14.62
N LYS A 146 -13.85 9.37 15.95
CA LYS A 146 -12.86 10.11 16.76
C LYS A 146 -11.50 9.40 16.87
N LYS A 147 -11.47 8.06 16.84
CA LYS A 147 -10.23 7.27 16.97
C LYS A 147 -9.31 7.56 15.80
N GLN A 148 -9.85 7.57 14.59
CA GLN A 148 -9.09 7.86 13.40
C GLN A 148 -8.54 9.30 13.40
N ILE A 149 -9.33 10.28 13.87
CA ILE A 149 -8.85 11.66 14.02
C ILE A 149 -7.66 11.72 14.99
N CYS A 150 -7.69 10.94 16.09
CA CYS A 150 -6.58 10.86 17.03
C CYS A 150 -5.31 10.23 16.42
N MET A 151 -5.46 9.32 15.45
CA MET A 151 -4.31 8.72 14.76
C MET A 151 -3.67 9.69 13.75
N GLN A 152 -4.44 10.59 13.20
CA GLN A 152 -3.97 11.60 12.25
C GLN A 152 -3.35 12.84 12.93
N GLN A 153 -2.87 12.73 14.17
CA GLN A 153 -2.29 13.83 14.93
C GLN A 153 -1.27 14.59 14.06
N ASN A 154 -1.60 15.84 13.75
CA ASN A 154 -0.82 16.81 12.96
C ASN A 154 -0.99 16.80 11.43
N THR A 155 -1.89 16.06 10.85
CA THR A 155 -2.20 16.17 9.41
C THR A 155 -3.59 16.74 9.20
N CYS A 156 -3.69 18.01 8.80
CA CYS A 156 -4.93 18.53 8.22
C CYS A 156 -5.16 17.87 6.86
N TRP A 157 -6.09 16.94 6.79
CA TRP A 157 -6.51 16.43 5.50
C TRP A 157 -7.29 17.50 4.72
N ALA A 158 -6.75 17.86 3.58
CA ALA A 158 -7.32 18.89 2.69
C ALA A 158 -8.01 18.26 1.45
N GLY A 159 -8.39 17.00 1.53
CA GLY A 159 -8.96 16.26 0.42
C GLY A 159 -7.92 15.43 -0.35
N CYS A 160 -8.41 14.62 -1.32
CA CYS A 160 -7.55 13.82 -2.17
C CYS A 160 -6.59 14.71 -2.97
N SER A 161 -5.32 14.33 -3.04
CA SER A 161 -4.27 15.06 -3.75
C SER A 161 -4.21 14.75 -5.25
N ALA A 162 -4.93 13.73 -5.72
CA ALA A 162 -4.93 13.28 -7.10
C ALA A 162 -5.32 14.42 -8.05
N GLY A 163 -4.50 14.68 -9.07
CA GLY A 163 -4.67 15.77 -10.02
C GLY A 163 -4.55 17.19 -9.44
N LYS A 164 -4.17 17.33 -8.15
CA LYS A 164 -3.98 18.65 -7.48
C LYS A 164 -2.55 18.85 -6.98
N LYS A 165 -1.97 17.83 -6.36
CA LYS A 165 -0.62 17.83 -5.78
C LYS A 165 0.18 16.60 -6.16
N SER A 166 -0.48 15.62 -6.78
CA SER A 166 0.13 14.38 -7.24
C SER A 166 -0.38 14.03 -8.63
N VAL A 167 0.46 13.36 -9.39
CA VAL A 167 0.20 12.87 -10.73
C VAL A 167 0.62 11.40 -10.79
N GLY A 168 -0.13 10.61 -11.55
CA GLY A 168 0.21 9.23 -11.86
C GLY A 168 0.74 9.11 -13.29
N ILE A 169 1.73 8.25 -13.49
CA ILE A 169 2.20 7.85 -14.81
C ILE A 169 1.97 6.34 -14.92
N LEU A 170 1.16 5.93 -15.87
CA LEU A 170 0.88 4.52 -16.12
C LEU A 170 2.04 3.87 -16.88
N GLN A 171 2.09 2.54 -16.86
CA GLN A 171 3.15 1.76 -17.52
C GLN A 171 3.23 1.95 -19.04
N ASN A 172 2.16 2.42 -19.66
CA ASN A 172 2.10 2.74 -21.09
C ASN A 172 2.48 4.19 -21.42
N GLY A 173 2.76 5.01 -20.41
CA GLY A 173 3.14 6.42 -20.56
C GLY A 173 2.02 7.42 -20.33
N ASP A 174 0.76 6.96 -20.21
CA ASP A 174 -0.37 7.84 -19.93
C ASP A 174 -0.23 8.56 -18.61
N ILE A 175 -0.55 9.85 -18.60
CA ILE A 175 -0.56 10.70 -17.42
C ILE A 175 -1.99 10.82 -16.92
N VAL A 176 -2.18 10.56 -15.64
CA VAL A 176 -3.49 10.54 -14.96
C VAL A 176 -3.40 11.22 -13.60
N GLY A 177 -4.52 11.71 -13.09
CA GLY A 177 -4.57 12.27 -11.73
C GLY A 177 -4.33 11.22 -10.64
N CYS A 178 -4.80 9.98 -10.86
CA CYS A 178 -4.66 8.86 -9.92
C CYS A 178 -4.43 7.55 -10.67
N THR A 179 -3.39 6.80 -10.30
CA THR A 179 -3.07 5.50 -10.92
C THR A 179 -4.08 4.40 -10.62
N SER A 180 -4.93 4.58 -9.59
CA SER A 180 -6.02 3.65 -9.28
C SER A 180 -7.21 3.80 -10.22
N ILE A 181 -7.40 4.97 -10.84
CA ILE A 181 -8.49 5.23 -11.79
C ILE A 181 -7.98 5.00 -13.21
N ARG A 182 -8.36 3.87 -13.79
CA ARG A 182 -8.00 3.50 -15.17
C ARG A 182 -9.20 3.71 -16.10
N ASN A 183 -9.41 4.96 -16.50
CA ASN A 183 -10.46 5.35 -17.43
C ASN A 183 -9.85 6.25 -18.50
N GLU A 184 -10.03 5.91 -19.77
CA GLU A 184 -9.49 6.68 -20.90
C GLU A 184 -9.90 8.16 -20.87
N LYS A 185 -11.09 8.46 -20.34
CA LYS A 185 -11.57 9.85 -20.19
C LYS A 185 -10.84 10.66 -19.12
N MET A 186 -9.99 10.01 -18.31
CA MET A 186 -9.20 10.61 -17.23
C MET A 186 -7.71 10.68 -17.59
N ILE A 187 -7.36 10.42 -18.85
CA ILE A 187 -6.01 10.58 -19.38
C ILE A 187 -5.84 12.06 -19.73
N GLU A 188 -4.84 12.69 -19.12
CA GLU A 188 -4.51 14.11 -19.29
C GLU A 188 -3.43 14.32 -20.36
N GLY A 189 -2.72 13.27 -20.74
CA GLY A 189 -1.68 13.30 -21.78
C GLY A 189 -0.78 12.07 -21.73
N ASP A 190 0.31 12.10 -22.52
CA ASP A 190 1.34 11.06 -22.55
C ASP A 190 2.71 11.69 -22.27
N ILE A 191 3.54 11.05 -21.45
CA ILE A 191 4.86 11.57 -21.06
C ILE A 191 5.83 11.67 -22.25
N ARG A 192 5.52 11.03 -23.38
CA ARG A 192 6.33 11.08 -24.61
C ARG A 192 5.97 12.29 -25.50
N ASP A 193 4.80 12.87 -25.33
CA ASP A 193 4.27 13.91 -26.21
C ASP A 193 4.57 15.33 -25.74
N GLY A 194 5.12 15.47 -24.53
CA GLY A 194 5.45 16.77 -23.96
C GLY A 194 6.10 16.71 -22.60
N SER A 195 6.39 17.88 -22.02
CA SER A 195 6.89 17.91 -20.65
C SER A 195 5.75 17.72 -19.66
N LEU A 196 6.03 17.04 -18.56
CA LEU A 196 5.07 16.90 -17.45
C LEU A 196 4.56 18.27 -16.96
N ARG A 197 5.42 19.31 -17.04
CA ARG A 197 5.06 20.67 -16.67
C ARG A 197 3.95 21.23 -17.56
N ASP A 198 4.08 21.06 -18.87
CA ASP A 198 3.11 21.60 -19.82
C ASP A 198 1.75 20.90 -19.65
N ILE A 199 1.77 19.60 -19.46
CA ILE A 199 0.56 18.81 -19.20
C ILE A 199 -0.09 19.21 -17.86
N TRP A 200 0.71 19.49 -16.83
CA TRP A 200 0.19 19.87 -15.51
C TRP A 200 -0.50 21.25 -15.49
N PHE A 201 -0.04 22.17 -16.32
CA PHE A 201 -0.54 23.55 -16.35
C PHE A 201 -1.43 23.87 -17.56
N SER A 202 -1.79 22.87 -18.41
CA SER A 202 -2.78 23.00 -19.47
C SER A 202 -4.17 22.96 -18.90
#